data_0e66d5c0560e391ee160e6b2047af826
#
_entry.id   0e66d5c0560e391ee160e6b2047af826
#
_cell.length_a   1.000
_cell.length_b   1.000
_cell.length_c   1.000
_cell.angle_alpha   90.00
_cell.angle_beta   90.00
_cell.angle_gamma   90.00
#
_symmetry.space_group_name_H-M   'P 1'
#
loop_
_entity.id
_entity.type
_entity.pdbx_description
1 polymer ?
#
loop_
_entity_poly.entity_id
_entity_poly.type
_entity_poly.pdbx_seq_one_letter_code
_entity_poly.pdbx_strand_id
1 'polypeptide(L)'
;MTPWVAGGLDEAEHMAEWYALPADTMQPIRQGASGAWGPYRAGMALDAVATVASVMQVLRESEGLATAMKHAVSLGGDTDTVAAIVGGLLGCQSEDVEREIPWLPRVTLPEPELIEAAAVGLDRLRRSLYG
;
A
#
# COMPACT_ATOMS: atom_id res chain seq x y z
N MET A 1 5.31 -10.19 -12.00
CA MET A 1 5.35 -9.72 -10.58
C MET A 1 6.39 -8.60 -10.51
N THR A 2 6.00 -7.45 -9.96
CA THR A 2 6.96 -6.35 -9.79
C THR A 2 7.98 -6.71 -8.71
N PRO A 3 9.23 -6.18 -8.76
CA PRO A 3 10.25 -6.45 -7.73
C PRO A 3 9.78 -6.16 -6.30
N TRP A 4 8.93 -5.16 -6.13
CA TRP A 4 8.34 -4.78 -4.86
C TRP A 4 7.40 -5.83 -4.28
N VAL A 5 6.55 -6.42 -5.11
CA VAL A 5 5.62 -7.47 -4.69
C VAL A 5 6.37 -8.75 -4.38
N ALA A 6 7.42 -9.08 -5.15
CA ALA A 6 8.27 -10.23 -4.89
C ALA A 6 9.03 -10.08 -3.57
N GLY A 7 9.75 -8.98 -3.39
CA GLY A 7 10.52 -8.72 -2.15
C GLY A 7 9.63 -8.63 -0.91
N GLY A 8 8.45 -8.01 -1.04
CA GLY A 8 7.48 -7.94 0.06
C GLY A 8 6.91 -9.31 0.44
N LEU A 9 6.70 -10.20 -0.54
CA LEU A 9 6.25 -11.57 -0.27
C LEU A 9 7.34 -12.38 0.44
N ASP A 10 8.59 -12.30 -0.03
CA ASP A 10 9.72 -13.01 0.57
C ASP A 10 9.93 -12.57 2.03
N GLU A 11 9.83 -11.27 2.31
CA GLU A 11 9.93 -10.75 3.67
C GLU A 11 8.76 -11.19 4.55
N ALA A 12 7.53 -11.18 4.02
CA ALA A 12 6.36 -11.64 4.74
C ALA A 12 6.46 -13.14 5.10
N GLU A 13 7.01 -13.96 4.21
CA GLU A 13 7.25 -15.38 4.48
C GLU A 13 8.30 -15.57 5.56
N HIS A 14 9.42 -14.84 5.49
CA HIS A 14 10.45 -14.87 6.52
C HIS A 14 9.91 -14.47 7.90
N MET A 15 9.11 -13.40 7.96
CA MET A 15 8.48 -12.96 9.21
C MET A 15 7.46 -13.99 9.74
N ALA A 16 6.69 -14.62 8.85
CA ALA A 16 5.76 -15.67 9.24
C ALA A 16 6.45 -16.88 9.88
N GLU A 17 7.60 -17.29 9.34
CA GLU A 17 8.46 -18.33 9.92
C GLU A 17 9.04 -17.89 11.28
N TRP A 18 9.56 -16.67 11.35
CA TRP A 18 10.13 -16.12 12.59
C TRP A 18 9.14 -16.10 13.75
N TYR A 19 7.89 -15.70 13.46
CA TYR A 19 6.83 -15.64 14.46
C TYR A 19 6.02 -16.94 14.59
N ALA A 20 6.40 -18.00 13.89
CA ALA A 20 5.72 -19.30 13.87
C ALA A 20 4.19 -19.16 13.60
N LEU A 21 3.83 -18.32 12.62
CA LEU A 21 2.44 -18.12 12.26
C LEU A 21 1.84 -19.40 11.65
N PRO A 22 0.51 -19.62 11.79
CA PRO A 22 -0.18 -20.74 11.14
C PRO A 22 0.09 -20.76 9.63
N ALA A 23 0.28 -21.95 9.06
CA ALA A 23 0.65 -22.11 7.66
C ALA A 23 -0.36 -21.53 6.65
N ASP A 24 -1.62 -21.41 7.03
CA ASP A 24 -2.70 -20.83 6.23
C ASP A 24 -2.73 -19.31 6.24
N THR A 25 -2.05 -18.65 7.20
CA THR A 25 -1.98 -17.20 7.30
C THR A 25 -1.39 -16.57 6.02
N MET A 26 -0.41 -17.21 5.41
CA MET A 26 0.26 -16.72 4.21
C MET A 26 -0.50 -16.97 2.90
N GLN A 27 -1.52 -17.83 2.91
CA GLN A 27 -2.25 -18.18 1.69
C GLN A 27 -2.91 -16.96 1.01
N PRO A 28 -3.68 -16.11 1.70
CA PRO A 28 -4.26 -14.92 1.09
C PRO A 28 -3.21 -13.94 0.56
N ILE A 29 -2.09 -13.78 1.26
CA ILE A 29 -0.98 -12.89 0.87
C ILE A 29 -0.34 -13.39 -0.44
N ARG A 30 -0.08 -14.70 -0.56
CA ARG A 30 0.40 -15.32 -1.81
C ARG A 30 -0.59 -15.15 -2.96
N GLN A 31 -1.89 -15.27 -2.68
CA GLN A 31 -2.94 -15.03 -3.67
C GLN A 31 -2.93 -13.57 -4.14
N GLY A 32 -2.79 -12.59 -3.23
CA GLY A 32 -2.63 -11.18 -3.59
C GLY A 32 -1.40 -10.95 -4.47
N ALA A 33 -0.25 -11.46 -4.07
CA ALA A 33 0.99 -11.36 -4.83
C ALA A 33 0.94 -12.04 -6.21
N SER A 34 0.14 -13.09 -6.38
CA SER A 34 -0.07 -13.78 -7.66
C SER A 34 -1.18 -13.19 -8.52
N GLY A 35 -2.00 -12.27 -7.99
CA GLY A 35 -3.18 -11.72 -8.66
C GLY A 35 -4.40 -12.67 -8.62
N ALA A 36 -4.36 -13.67 -7.75
CA ALA A 36 -5.47 -14.62 -7.56
C ALA A 36 -6.37 -14.28 -6.36
N TRP A 37 -6.08 -13.18 -5.67
CA TRP A 37 -6.88 -12.72 -4.55
C TRP A 37 -8.21 -12.15 -5.06
N GLY A 38 -9.31 -12.67 -4.51
CA GLY A 38 -10.64 -12.12 -4.77
C GLY A 38 -11.18 -11.46 -3.52
N PRO A 39 -11.40 -10.14 -3.53
CA PRO A 39 -12.10 -9.50 -2.41
C PRO A 39 -13.46 -10.14 -2.23
N TYR A 40 -13.90 -10.29 -0.98
CA TYR A 40 -15.19 -10.83 -0.65
C TYR A 40 -16.31 -10.06 -1.38
N ARG A 41 -17.42 -10.72 -1.74
CA ARG A 41 -18.59 -10.06 -2.35
C ARG A 41 -19.15 -8.91 -1.52
N ALA A 42 -18.86 -8.88 -0.23
CA ALA A 42 -19.26 -7.82 0.71
C ALA A 42 -18.22 -6.70 0.85
N GLY A 43 -17.15 -6.71 0.06
CA GLY A 43 -16.01 -5.78 0.20
C GLY A 43 -14.94 -6.29 1.18
N MET A 44 -13.95 -5.45 1.43
CA MET A 44 -12.83 -5.76 2.31
C MET A 44 -13.27 -5.90 3.78
N ALA A 45 -12.83 -6.96 4.43
CA ALA A 45 -12.98 -7.12 5.87
C ALA A 45 -11.93 -6.30 6.64
N LEU A 46 -12.24 -5.98 7.90
CA LEU A 46 -11.30 -5.39 8.87
C LEU A 46 -10.31 -6.48 9.38
N ASP A 47 -9.59 -7.10 8.46
CA ASP A 47 -8.66 -8.18 8.72
C ASP A 47 -7.29 -7.86 8.14
N ALA A 48 -6.25 -7.91 8.97
CA ALA A 48 -4.90 -7.51 8.58
C ALA A 48 -4.34 -8.36 7.42
N VAL A 49 -4.62 -9.67 7.41
CA VAL A 49 -4.14 -10.58 6.36
C VAL A 49 -4.84 -10.27 5.03
N ALA A 50 -6.16 -10.07 5.07
CA ALA A 50 -6.94 -9.67 3.90
C ALA A 50 -6.50 -8.29 3.38
N THR A 51 -6.20 -7.35 4.26
CA THR A 51 -5.67 -6.03 3.90
C THR A 51 -4.34 -6.15 3.17
N VAL A 52 -3.38 -6.92 3.70
CA VAL A 52 -2.08 -7.14 3.05
C VAL A 52 -2.25 -7.83 1.70
N ALA A 53 -3.10 -8.86 1.60
CA ALA A 53 -3.38 -9.55 0.34
C ALA A 53 -3.94 -8.59 -0.72
N SER A 54 -4.84 -7.70 -0.34
CA SER A 54 -5.41 -6.69 -1.25
C SER A 54 -4.40 -5.63 -1.66
N VAL A 55 -3.56 -5.16 -0.74
CA VAL A 55 -2.45 -4.25 -1.06
C VAL A 55 -1.52 -4.90 -2.08
N MET A 56 -1.10 -6.15 -1.86
CA MET A 56 -0.24 -6.88 -2.80
C MET A 56 -0.86 -7.00 -4.19
N GLN A 57 -2.16 -7.31 -4.27
CA GLN A 57 -2.88 -7.40 -5.54
C GLN A 57 -2.95 -6.04 -6.25
N VAL A 58 -3.33 -4.98 -5.53
CA VAL A 58 -3.39 -3.63 -6.10
C VAL A 58 -2.03 -3.20 -6.65
N LEU A 59 -0.95 -3.40 -5.89
CA LEU A 59 0.41 -3.07 -6.32
C LEU A 59 0.87 -3.89 -7.53
N ARG A 60 0.39 -5.14 -7.65
CA ARG A 60 0.68 -5.98 -8.79
C ARG A 60 -0.03 -5.54 -10.07
N GLU A 61 -1.30 -5.19 -9.95
CA GLU A 61 -2.21 -4.98 -11.09
C GLU A 61 -2.26 -3.53 -11.56
N SER A 62 -1.66 -2.60 -10.79
CA SER A 62 -1.75 -1.18 -11.08
C SER A 62 -0.43 -0.61 -11.60
N GLU A 63 -0.52 0.22 -12.62
CA GLU A 63 0.60 1.01 -13.15
C GLU A 63 0.46 2.45 -12.65
N GLY A 64 1.30 2.82 -11.67
CA GLY A 64 1.36 4.17 -11.11
C GLY A 64 0.34 4.47 -10.02
N LEU A 65 0.62 5.55 -9.31
CA LEU A 65 -0.07 5.95 -8.07
C LEU A 65 -1.57 6.17 -8.26
N ALA A 66 -1.97 6.95 -9.26
CA ALA A 66 -3.39 7.28 -9.48
C ALA A 66 -4.24 6.06 -9.80
N THR A 67 -3.71 5.13 -10.60
CA THR A 67 -4.42 3.89 -10.97
C THR A 67 -4.54 2.98 -9.76
N ALA A 68 -3.48 2.83 -8.98
CA ALA A 68 -3.48 2.04 -7.77
C ALA A 68 -4.48 2.57 -6.72
N MET A 69 -4.53 3.89 -6.52
CA MET A 69 -5.49 4.52 -5.61
C MET A 69 -6.94 4.26 -6.03
N LYS A 70 -7.25 4.40 -7.33
CA LYS A 70 -8.60 4.10 -7.87
C LYS A 70 -8.94 2.62 -7.70
N HIS A 71 -7.98 1.72 -7.97
CA HIS A 71 -8.16 0.29 -7.80
C HIS A 71 -8.44 -0.04 -6.33
N ALA A 72 -7.63 0.46 -5.39
CA ALA A 72 -7.83 0.25 -3.96
C ALA A 72 -9.26 0.63 -3.53
N VAL A 73 -9.74 1.82 -3.93
CA VAL A 73 -11.10 2.28 -3.62
C VAL A 73 -12.18 1.40 -4.27
N SER A 74 -11.93 0.84 -5.45
CA SER A 74 -12.89 -0.02 -6.16
C SER A 74 -13.14 -1.38 -5.51
N LEU A 75 -12.28 -1.82 -4.60
CA LEU A 75 -12.43 -3.10 -3.89
C LEU A 75 -13.67 -3.12 -2.97
N GLY A 76 -14.09 -1.97 -2.46
CA GLY A 76 -15.19 -1.86 -1.50
C GLY A 76 -14.78 -2.30 -0.08
N GLY A 77 -15.63 -2.01 0.90
CA GLY A 77 -15.33 -2.32 2.31
C GLY A 77 -14.29 -1.38 2.92
N ASP A 78 -13.31 -1.89 3.64
CA ASP A 78 -12.23 -1.13 4.32
C ASP A 78 -11.19 -0.60 3.31
N THR A 79 -11.66 0.15 2.33
CA THR A 79 -10.84 0.65 1.22
C THR A 79 -9.94 1.82 1.60
N ASP A 80 -10.27 2.57 2.62
CA ASP A 80 -9.47 3.66 3.16
C ASP A 80 -8.13 3.15 3.71
N THR A 81 -8.14 2.04 4.45
CA THR A 81 -6.92 1.38 4.93
C THR A 81 -6.04 0.89 3.77
N VAL A 82 -6.62 0.17 2.80
CA VAL A 82 -5.87 -0.30 1.62
C VAL A 82 -5.32 0.87 0.82
N ALA A 83 -6.14 1.90 0.57
CA ALA A 83 -5.71 3.09 -0.18
C ALA A 83 -4.62 3.87 0.55
N ALA A 84 -4.69 3.99 1.88
CA ALA A 84 -3.65 4.67 2.66
C ALA A 84 -2.30 3.95 2.55
N ILE A 85 -2.28 2.61 2.66
CA ILE A 85 -1.05 1.82 2.55
C ILE A 85 -0.48 1.90 1.12
N VAL A 86 -1.31 1.68 0.11
CA VAL A 86 -0.90 1.76 -1.31
C VAL A 86 -0.41 3.16 -1.66
N GLY A 87 -1.13 4.20 -1.22
CA GLY A 87 -0.76 5.59 -1.43
C GLY A 87 0.57 5.95 -0.77
N GLY A 88 0.81 5.47 0.45
CA GLY A 88 2.08 5.67 1.15
C GLY A 88 3.25 4.99 0.43
N LEU A 89 3.08 3.73 -0.01
CA LEU A 89 4.13 2.97 -0.69
C LEU A 89 4.49 3.57 -2.07
N LEU A 90 3.49 3.89 -2.89
CA LEU A 90 3.73 4.43 -4.23
C LEU A 90 4.03 5.93 -4.22
N GLY A 91 3.46 6.68 -3.27
CA GLY A 91 3.74 8.10 -3.10
C GLY A 91 5.21 8.39 -2.79
N CYS A 92 5.88 7.51 -2.03
CA CYS A 92 7.32 7.62 -1.78
C CYS A 92 8.19 7.51 -3.04
N GLN A 93 7.65 6.97 -4.13
CA GLN A 93 8.36 6.77 -5.40
C GLN A 93 7.98 7.82 -6.44
N SER A 94 6.92 8.58 -6.18
CA SER A 94 6.46 9.63 -7.08
C SER A 94 7.41 10.83 -7.03
N GLU A 95 7.82 11.31 -8.19
CA GLU A 95 8.59 12.55 -8.31
C GLU A 95 7.69 13.78 -8.23
N ASP A 96 6.41 13.64 -8.59
CA ASP A 96 5.43 14.72 -8.64
C ASP A 96 4.02 14.18 -8.37
N VAL A 97 3.68 14.07 -7.10
CA VAL A 97 2.37 13.57 -6.64
C VAL A 97 1.22 14.45 -7.13
N GLU A 98 1.41 15.78 -7.22
CA GLU A 98 0.37 16.69 -7.67
C GLU A 98 0.00 16.44 -9.13
N ARG A 99 0.98 16.13 -9.96
CA ARG A 99 0.78 15.77 -11.35
C ARG A 99 0.14 14.39 -11.51
N GLU A 100 0.56 13.43 -10.70
CA GLU A 100 0.03 12.06 -10.77
C GLU A 100 -1.37 11.93 -10.21
N ILE A 101 -1.75 12.76 -9.23
CA ILE A 101 -3.06 12.74 -8.54
C ILE A 101 -3.87 13.99 -8.89
N PRO A 102 -4.60 14.01 -10.02
CA PRO A 102 -5.32 15.21 -10.49
C PRO A 102 -6.43 15.69 -9.55
N TRP A 103 -6.87 14.86 -8.62
CA TRP A 103 -7.89 15.21 -7.62
C TRP A 103 -7.31 15.70 -6.29
N LEU A 104 -5.98 15.68 -6.11
CA LEU A 104 -5.33 16.12 -4.88
C LEU A 104 -5.74 17.54 -4.44
N PRO A 105 -5.90 18.53 -5.34
CA PRO A 105 -6.36 19.85 -4.94
C PRO A 105 -7.79 19.91 -4.37
N ARG A 106 -8.56 18.84 -4.51
CA ARG A 106 -9.92 18.71 -3.95
C ARG A 106 -9.94 18.01 -2.60
N VAL A 107 -8.80 17.50 -2.15
CA VAL A 107 -8.67 16.81 -0.86
C VAL A 107 -8.48 17.84 0.23
N THR A 108 -9.37 17.82 1.23
CA THR A 108 -9.17 18.62 2.44
C THR A 108 -8.23 17.86 3.37
N LEU A 109 -7.03 18.36 3.52
CA LEU A 109 -6.06 17.77 4.44
C LEU A 109 -6.26 18.38 5.84
N PRO A 110 -6.31 17.57 6.90
CA PRO A 110 -6.20 18.09 8.26
C PRO A 110 -4.79 18.64 8.47
N GLU A 111 -4.69 19.84 9.03
CA GLU A 111 -3.41 20.46 9.41
C GLU A 111 -2.31 20.39 8.31
N PRO A 112 -2.55 20.94 7.12
CA PRO A 112 -1.64 20.79 5.97
C PRO A 112 -0.22 21.31 6.27
N GLU A 113 -0.11 22.36 7.08
CA GLU A 113 1.19 22.94 7.49
C GLU A 113 2.01 21.96 8.35
N LEU A 114 1.33 21.17 9.20
CA LEU A 114 1.99 20.16 10.02
C LEU A 114 2.47 18.98 9.16
N ILE A 115 1.65 18.57 8.19
CA ILE A 115 2.00 17.51 7.23
C ILE A 115 3.24 17.92 6.43
N GLU A 116 3.28 19.15 5.92
CA GLU A 116 4.42 19.69 5.17
C GLU A 116 5.67 19.76 6.04
N ALA A 117 5.54 20.29 7.27
CA ALA A 117 6.67 20.37 8.21
C ALA A 117 7.23 18.97 8.55
N ALA A 118 6.35 17.97 8.74
CA ALA A 118 6.75 16.59 8.99
C ALA A 118 7.50 16.01 7.77
N ALA A 119 6.99 16.20 6.56
CA ALA A 119 7.63 15.72 5.33
C ALA A 119 9.04 16.33 5.15
N VAL A 120 9.19 17.64 5.34
CA VAL A 120 10.49 18.33 5.28
C VAL A 120 11.43 17.81 6.37
N GLY A 121 10.92 17.57 7.58
CA GLY A 121 11.71 17.01 8.69
C GLY A 121 12.24 15.61 8.38
N LEU A 122 11.38 14.75 7.85
CA LEU A 122 11.75 13.39 7.44
C LEU A 122 12.77 13.37 6.29
N ASP A 123 12.63 14.25 5.29
CA ASP A 123 13.60 14.35 4.20
C ASP A 123 14.98 14.82 4.70
N ARG A 124 15.03 15.79 5.61
CA ARG A 124 16.27 16.20 6.26
C ARG A 124 16.93 15.07 7.04
N LEU A 125 16.13 14.31 7.81
CA LEU A 125 16.64 13.17 8.55
C LEU A 125 17.18 12.09 7.60
N ARG A 126 16.45 11.76 6.54
CA ARG A 126 16.90 10.80 5.52
C ARG A 126 18.25 11.23 4.93
N ARG A 127 18.40 12.47 4.52
CA ARG A 127 19.67 12.98 3.98
C ARG A 127 20.82 12.95 4.99
N SER A 128 20.53 13.13 6.27
CA SER A 128 21.57 13.06 7.32
C SER A 128 22.06 11.65 7.60
N LEU A 129 21.21 10.62 7.35
CA LEU A 129 21.52 9.21 7.62
C LEU A 129 22.10 8.48 6.40
N TYR A 130 21.71 8.88 5.19
CA TYR A 130 22.00 8.13 3.96
C TYR A 130 22.56 8.98 2.82
N GLY A 131 22.72 10.27 3.00
CA GLY A 131 23.27 11.26 2.05
C GLY A 131 24.74 11.54 2.30
#